data_26b9b303fe73dce24f897a02c2cb6a11
#
_entry.id   26b9b303fe73dce24f897a02c2cb6a11
#
_cell.length_a   1.000
_cell.length_b   1.000
_cell.length_c   1.000
_cell.angle_alpha   90.00
_cell.angle_beta   90.00
_cell.angle_gamma   90.00
#
_symmetry.space_group_name_H-M   'P 1'
#
loop_
_entity.id
_entity.type
_entity.pdbx_description
1 polymer ?
#
loop_
_entity_poly.entity_id
_entity_poly.type
_entity_poly.pdbx_seq_one_letter_code
_entity_poly.pdbx_strand_id
1 'polypeptide(L)'
;TIAGYLSNLKRLPLITPSADFADSTVEIDYEPQIETQLIQYVDASGAVSQVIAEQSLAGKTGEWLAFKLTVPKNWQLANTQSVPTMIQIKAQADPIVIPIQHKQKDITDIADDTKRIVTRTIKITYPNGQIETIVQEAVFNRSATEDEVTGRIVYGKWHGSDVFEAVDIPKIEGWQSSLSKVEQSVPNANTPDSTATVTYSQAQSVFVIRYVDASGNYVAAQPFWGQAGETVKPTPQLPAGWKIIGVNPIPAEVILQAGEQLLQVRVAHVLRVIDEDDPDRHTTVTRTINIKLPDGQIKQIQ
;
A
#
# COMPACT_ATOMS: atom_id res chain seq x y z
N THR A 1 -37.86 69.44 8.88
CA THR A 1 -38.41 68.08 8.77
C THR A 1 -37.54 67.10 9.59
N ILE A 2 -38.17 66.25 10.35
CA ILE A 2 -37.52 65.18 11.08
C ILE A 2 -37.76 63.90 10.28
N ALA A 3 -36.71 63.22 9.90
CA ALA A 3 -36.80 61.99 9.11
C ALA A 3 -37.67 60.92 9.84
N GLY A 4 -38.64 60.35 9.12
CA GLY A 4 -39.60 59.37 9.66
C GLY A 4 -40.76 59.96 10.45
N TYR A 5 -40.89 61.25 10.48
CA TYR A 5 -42.02 61.94 11.13
C TYR A 5 -42.72 62.91 10.21
N LEU A 6 -44.01 62.93 10.31
CA LEU A 6 -44.88 63.89 9.60
C LEU A 6 -45.29 64.97 10.58
N SER A 7 -45.05 66.25 10.23
CA SER A 7 -45.53 67.38 11.03
C SER A 7 -46.97 67.73 10.69
N ASN A 8 -47.74 68.10 11.71
CA ASN A 8 -49.12 68.65 11.53
C ASN A 8 -49.17 69.93 10.72
N LEU A 9 -48.01 70.62 10.66
CA LEU A 9 -47.88 71.86 9.86
C LEU A 9 -46.75 71.70 8.84
N LYS A 10 -47.03 71.79 7.57
CA LYS A 10 -46.04 71.81 6.46
C LYS A 10 -45.26 73.11 6.35
N ARG A 11 -45.90 74.21 6.80
CA ARG A 11 -45.35 75.57 6.74
C ARG A 11 -46.00 76.42 7.82
N LEU A 12 -45.22 77.25 8.50
CA LEU A 12 -45.76 78.23 9.40
C LEU A 12 -46.57 79.28 8.65
N PRO A 13 -47.76 79.64 9.18
CA PRO A 13 -48.55 80.70 8.57
C PRO A 13 -47.77 82.04 8.53
N LEU A 14 -47.88 82.77 7.43
CA LEU A 14 -47.28 84.06 7.35
C LEU A 14 -48.04 85.02 8.27
N ILE A 15 -47.40 85.66 9.23
CA ILE A 15 -47.98 86.63 10.12
C ILE A 15 -47.33 87.99 9.80
N THR A 16 -48.14 89.06 9.58
CA THR A 16 -47.64 90.37 9.50
C THR A 16 -47.85 91.06 10.84
N PRO A 17 -46.78 91.31 11.62
CA PRO A 17 -46.87 91.90 12.97
C PRO A 17 -47.37 93.36 12.88
N SER A 18 -48.28 93.78 13.82
CA SER A 18 -48.66 95.15 14.09
C SER A 18 -48.34 95.49 15.54
N ALA A 19 -48.38 96.80 15.93
CA ALA A 19 -48.09 97.22 17.29
C ALA A 19 -49.01 96.61 18.39
N ASP A 20 -50.23 96.20 17.95
CA ASP A 20 -51.24 95.59 18.83
C ASP A 20 -51.35 94.07 18.69
N PHE A 21 -50.33 93.46 18.01
CA PHE A 21 -50.33 92.00 17.85
C PHE A 21 -49.88 91.30 19.14
N ALA A 22 -50.76 90.47 19.73
CA ALA A 22 -50.45 89.72 20.87
C ALA A 22 -49.45 88.59 20.57
N ASP A 23 -48.56 88.22 21.53
CA ASP A 23 -47.70 87.10 21.41
C ASP A 23 -48.53 85.84 21.03
N SER A 24 -48.01 85.06 20.07
CA SER A 24 -48.63 83.81 19.64
C SER A 24 -47.68 82.66 19.69
N THR A 25 -48.17 81.55 20.21
CA THR A 25 -47.44 80.27 20.23
C THR A 25 -48.00 79.35 19.15
N VAL A 26 -47.13 78.70 18.37
CA VAL A 26 -47.56 77.70 17.40
C VAL A 26 -46.90 76.35 17.86
N GLU A 27 -47.76 75.40 18.17
CA GLU A 27 -47.29 74.02 18.46
C GLU A 27 -47.19 73.23 17.17
N ILE A 28 -46.03 72.55 16.99
CA ILE A 28 -45.72 71.65 15.88
C ILE A 28 -45.59 70.29 16.43
N ASP A 29 -46.57 69.45 16.15
CA ASP A 29 -46.55 68.01 16.51
C ASP A 29 -45.99 67.18 15.40
N TYR A 30 -45.19 66.23 15.74
CA TYR A 30 -44.63 65.26 14.81
C TYR A 30 -45.18 63.87 15.13
N GLU A 31 -45.83 63.26 14.13
CA GLU A 31 -46.32 61.87 14.22
C GLU A 31 -45.34 60.93 13.51
N PRO A 32 -44.98 59.81 14.16
CA PRO A 32 -44.09 58.82 13.55
C PRO A 32 -44.75 58.15 12.36
N GLN A 33 -44.04 58.09 11.22
CA GLN A 33 -44.49 57.42 10.02
C GLN A 33 -44.19 55.93 10.10
N ILE A 34 -44.94 55.13 9.30
CA ILE A 34 -44.65 53.72 9.08
C ILE A 34 -43.44 53.61 8.17
N GLU A 35 -42.43 52.95 8.62
CA GLU A 35 -41.18 52.64 7.90
C GLU A 35 -40.96 51.12 7.84
N THR A 36 -40.15 50.69 6.90
CA THR A 36 -39.81 49.27 6.74
C THR A 36 -38.34 49.05 6.95
N GLN A 37 -37.97 48.20 7.90
CA GLN A 37 -36.60 47.72 8.07
C GLN A 37 -36.42 46.41 7.30
N LEU A 38 -35.49 46.43 6.34
CA LEU A 38 -35.11 45.27 5.56
C LEU A 38 -34.03 44.44 6.30
N ILE A 39 -34.20 43.14 6.30
CA ILE A 39 -33.24 42.19 6.82
C ILE A 39 -32.83 41.27 5.64
N GLN A 40 -31.54 41.19 5.35
CA GLN A 40 -30.97 40.38 4.27
C GLN A 40 -30.17 39.26 4.80
N TYR A 41 -30.48 38.00 4.40
CA TYR A 41 -29.69 36.81 4.65
C TYR A 41 -28.70 36.68 3.51
N VAL A 42 -27.41 36.81 3.83
CA VAL A 42 -26.31 36.87 2.85
C VAL A 42 -25.41 35.68 2.96
N ASP A 43 -25.14 35.03 1.83
CA ASP A 43 -24.17 33.92 1.78
C ASP A 43 -22.75 34.40 2.12
N ALA A 44 -22.18 33.82 3.17
CA ALA A 44 -20.80 34.02 3.62
C ALA A 44 -19.89 32.87 3.25
N SER A 45 -20.38 31.85 2.53
CA SER A 45 -19.59 30.66 2.14
C SER A 45 -18.67 30.92 0.95
N GLY A 46 -19.01 31.96 0.13
CA GLY A 46 -18.32 32.29 -1.13
C GLY A 46 -17.50 33.58 -1.08
N ALA A 47 -16.72 33.82 -2.14
CA ALA A 47 -15.95 35.05 -2.33
C ALA A 47 -16.83 36.26 -2.66
N VAL A 48 -18.06 36.03 -3.10
CA VAL A 48 -19.02 37.05 -3.47
C VAL A 48 -20.25 36.95 -2.59
N SER A 49 -20.53 38.00 -1.85
CA SER A 49 -21.72 38.08 -1.02
C SER A 49 -22.99 38.14 -1.88
N GLN A 50 -23.85 37.15 -1.73
CA GLN A 50 -25.12 37.04 -2.43
C GLN A 50 -26.26 37.04 -1.42
N VAL A 51 -27.32 37.87 -1.69
CA VAL A 51 -28.55 37.83 -0.90
C VAL A 51 -29.33 36.57 -1.27
N ILE A 52 -29.56 35.71 -0.29
CA ILE A 52 -30.27 34.43 -0.46
C ILE A 52 -31.76 34.57 -0.12
N ALA A 53 -32.06 35.39 0.88
CA ALA A 53 -33.44 35.66 1.28
C ALA A 53 -33.52 37.02 1.95
N GLU A 54 -34.75 37.56 1.99
CA GLU A 54 -35.08 38.84 2.63
C GLU A 54 -36.28 38.68 3.54
N GLN A 55 -36.27 39.43 4.62
CA GLN A 55 -37.37 39.57 5.55
C GLN A 55 -37.56 41.07 5.84
N SER A 56 -38.80 41.54 6.00
CA SER A 56 -39.08 42.93 6.32
C SER A 56 -39.92 43.03 7.59
N LEU A 57 -39.64 44.06 8.37
CA LEU A 57 -40.43 44.48 9.53
C LEU A 57 -40.95 45.89 9.28
N ALA A 58 -42.28 46.08 9.35
CA ALA A 58 -42.91 47.37 9.22
C ALA A 58 -43.48 47.84 10.55
N GLY A 59 -43.21 49.09 10.92
CA GLY A 59 -43.68 49.69 12.17
C GLY A 59 -43.49 51.19 12.19
N LYS A 60 -43.89 51.86 13.26
CA LYS A 60 -43.72 53.30 13.40
C LYS A 60 -42.24 53.64 13.69
N THR A 61 -41.75 54.74 13.16
CA THR A 61 -40.43 55.28 13.49
C THR A 61 -40.21 55.34 15.00
N GLY A 62 -39.12 54.72 15.51
CA GLY A 62 -38.81 54.64 16.93
C GLY A 62 -39.38 53.41 17.62
N GLU A 63 -40.32 52.68 17.02
CA GLU A 63 -40.94 51.49 17.59
C GLU A 63 -39.94 50.33 17.65
N TRP A 64 -39.98 49.54 18.72
CA TRP A 64 -39.24 48.29 18.89
C TRP A 64 -40.14 47.10 18.57
N LEU A 65 -39.75 46.32 17.55
CA LEU A 65 -40.51 45.14 17.13
C LEU A 65 -39.70 43.87 17.44
N ALA A 66 -40.43 42.86 17.86
CA ALA A 66 -39.82 41.53 18.02
C ALA A 66 -39.39 40.97 16.65
N PHE A 67 -38.14 40.53 16.58
CA PHE A 67 -37.60 39.89 15.38
C PHE A 67 -37.50 38.39 15.61
N LYS A 68 -38.12 37.62 14.71
CA LYS A 68 -37.98 36.17 14.67
C LYS A 68 -37.06 35.78 13.50
N LEU A 69 -35.90 35.25 13.82
CA LEU A 69 -34.96 34.72 12.84
C LEU A 69 -35.60 33.56 12.03
N THR A 70 -35.54 33.66 10.70
CA THR A 70 -36.05 32.64 9.79
C THR A 70 -34.96 32.33 8.76
N VAL A 71 -34.03 31.44 9.13
CA VAL A 71 -32.96 30.99 8.25
C VAL A 71 -33.54 30.11 7.14
N PRO A 72 -33.18 30.32 5.85
CA PRO A 72 -33.64 29.50 4.74
C PRO A 72 -33.26 27.99 4.96
N LYS A 73 -34.06 27.10 4.35
CA LYS A 73 -33.78 25.66 4.39
C LYS A 73 -32.39 25.35 3.85
N ASN A 74 -31.69 24.42 4.47
CA ASN A 74 -30.33 23.99 4.14
C ASN A 74 -29.22 25.03 4.43
N TRP A 75 -29.60 26.16 5.07
CA TRP A 75 -28.67 27.20 5.52
C TRP A 75 -28.58 27.24 7.03
N GLN A 76 -27.49 27.74 7.56
CA GLN A 76 -27.30 28.02 8.99
C GLN A 76 -26.57 29.36 9.17
N LEU A 77 -26.60 29.91 10.37
CA LEU A 77 -25.83 31.11 10.69
C LEU A 77 -24.33 30.86 10.46
N ALA A 78 -23.64 31.78 9.80
CA ALA A 78 -22.20 31.63 9.51
C ALA A 78 -21.33 31.76 10.78
N ASN A 79 -21.83 32.47 11.79
CA ASN A 79 -21.14 32.63 13.05
C ASN A 79 -22.16 32.69 14.21
N THR A 80 -21.68 32.55 15.43
CA THR A 80 -22.51 32.60 16.63
C THR A 80 -22.79 34.03 17.14
N GLN A 81 -22.66 35.04 16.29
CA GLN A 81 -23.04 36.41 16.66
C GLN A 81 -24.47 36.41 17.12
N SER A 82 -24.73 37.13 18.21
CA SER A 82 -26.08 37.32 18.71
C SER A 82 -26.95 38.06 17.69
N VAL A 83 -27.88 37.34 17.09
CA VAL A 83 -28.89 37.93 16.25
C VAL A 83 -29.83 38.77 17.17
N PRO A 84 -30.13 40.02 16.83
CA PRO A 84 -31.01 40.83 17.67
C PRO A 84 -32.39 40.18 17.76
N THR A 85 -32.95 40.12 18.94
CA THR A 85 -34.33 39.63 19.19
C THR A 85 -35.34 40.74 19.04
N MET A 86 -34.89 41.99 19.12
CA MET A 86 -35.70 43.21 18.95
C MET A 86 -35.01 44.16 17.97
N ILE A 87 -35.75 44.76 17.07
CA ILE A 87 -35.23 45.71 16.09
C ILE A 87 -36.01 47.01 16.24
N GLN A 88 -35.30 48.12 16.37
CA GLN A 88 -35.88 49.46 16.37
C GLN A 88 -36.09 49.92 14.92
N ILE A 89 -37.31 50.28 14.56
CA ILE A 89 -37.64 50.85 13.27
C ILE A 89 -37.09 52.28 13.13
N LYS A 90 -36.30 52.51 12.10
CA LYS A 90 -35.66 53.81 11.82
C LYS A 90 -36.01 54.26 10.41
N ALA A 91 -36.18 55.55 10.24
CA ALA A 91 -36.31 56.13 8.91
C ALA A 91 -35.02 55.95 8.10
N GLN A 92 -35.16 55.55 6.85
CA GLN A 92 -34.04 55.41 5.90
C GLN A 92 -32.91 54.52 6.44
N ALA A 93 -33.25 53.46 7.14
CA ALA A 93 -32.26 52.53 7.69
C ALA A 93 -31.68 51.64 6.60
N ASP A 94 -30.35 51.40 6.66
CA ASP A 94 -29.68 50.38 5.87
C ASP A 94 -30.21 48.98 6.21
N PRO A 95 -30.17 48.05 5.25
CA PRO A 95 -30.53 46.66 5.53
C PRO A 95 -29.67 46.04 6.64
N ILE A 96 -30.31 45.30 7.53
CA ILE A 96 -29.60 44.49 8.51
C ILE A 96 -29.13 43.22 7.81
N VAL A 97 -27.80 43.02 7.72
CA VAL A 97 -27.21 41.89 7.05
C VAL A 97 -26.95 40.77 8.08
N ILE A 98 -27.54 39.59 7.82
CA ILE A 98 -27.33 38.38 8.63
C ILE A 98 -26.52 37.38 7.76
N PRO A 99 -25.24 37.12 8.10
CA PRO A 99 -24.43 36.18 7.35
C PRO A 99 -24.88 34.74 7.64
N ILE A 100 -25.16 34.01 6.57
CA ILE A 100 -25.50 32.60 6.60
C ILE A 100 -24.50 31.82 5.75
N GLN A 101 -24.36 30.49 6.05
CA GLN A 101 -23.49 29.59 5.31
C GLN A 101 -24.27 28.31 5.00
N HIS A 102 -23.75 27.55 4.06
CA HIS A 102 -24.29 26.26 3.71
C HIS A 102 -24.27 25.32 4.93
N LYS A 103 -25.37 24.63 5.16
CA LYS A 103 -25.42 23.59 6.17
C LYS A 103 -24.70 22.35 5.65
N GLN A 104 -23.80 21.80 6.48
CA GLN A 104 -23.05 20.61 6.17
C GLN A 104 -23.68 19.42 6.93
N LYS A 105 -23.78 18.28 6.24
CA LYS A 105 -24.32 17.04 6.80
C LYS A 105 -23.28 15.95 6.67
N ASP A 106 -22.89 15.32 7.78
CA ASP A 106 -22.03 14.13 7.76
C ASP A 106 -22.83 12.96 7.19
N ILE A 107 -22.19 12.26 6.23
CA ILE A 107 -22.78 11.10 5.57
C ILE A 107 -22.08 9.86 6.11
N THR A 108 -22.86 8.98 6.75
CA THR A 108 -22.36 7.72 7.32
C THR A 108 -22.66 6.49 6.46
N ASP A 109 -23.58 6.60 5.49
CA ASP A 109 -24.16 5.47 4.77
C ASP A 109 -23.78 5.31 3.30
N ILE A 110 -22.72 6.00 2.80
CA ILE A 110 -22.19 5.72 1.47
C ILE A 110 -21.10 4.65 1.61
N ALA A 111 -21.50 3.39 1.82
CA ALA A 111 -20.59 2.29 2.12
C ALA A 111 -19.49 2.12 1.07
N ASP A 112 -19.81 2.25 -0.21
CA ASP A 112 -18.85 2.03 -1.31
C ASP A 112 -17.80 3.15 -1.44
N ASP A 113 -18.17 4.39 -1.06
CA ASP A 113 -17.29 5.56 -1.19
C ASP A 113 -16.53 5.88 0.10
N THR A 114 -17.02 5.45 1.25
CA THR A 114 -16.44 5.74 2.57
C THR A 114 -15.70 4.56 3.19
N LYS A 115 -15.88 3.35 2.65
CA LYS A 115 -15.19 2.14 3.07
C LYS A 115 -14.52 1.47 1.89
N ARG A 116 -13.26 1.07 2.05
CA ARG A 116 -12.52 0.24 1.10
C ARG A 116 -11.89 -0.93 1.81
N ILE A 117 -12.05 -2.11 1.23
CA ILE A 117 -11.37 -3.33 1.66
C ILE A 117 -10.33 -3.65 0.58
N VAL A 118 -9.09 -3.83 1.00
CA VAL A 118 -8.00 -4.34 0.16
C VAL A 118 -7.76 -5.77 0.56
N THR A 119 -7.73 -6.68 -0.42
CA THR A 119 -7.63 -8.12 -0.17
C THR A 119 -6.32 -8.67 -0.73
N ARG A 120 -5.61 -9.47 0.09
CA ARG A 120 -4.51 -10.33 -0.35
C ARG A 120 -4.93 -11.79 -0.23
N THR A 121 -4.93 -12.51 -1.35
CA THR A 121 -5.21 -13.95 -1.40
C THR A 121 -3.91 -14.72 -1.59
N ILE A 122 -3.63 -15.71 -0.75
CA ILE A 122 -2.49 -16.63 -0.89
C ILE A 122 -3.04 -18.01 -1.22
N LYS A 123 -2.67 -18.56 -2.37
CA LYS A 123 -3.07 -19.90 -2.83
C LYS A 123 -1.88 -20.83 -2.78
N ILE A 124 -1.94 -21.86 -1.94
CA ILE A 124 -0.89 -22.88 -1.79
C ILE A 124 -1.41 -24.18 -2.41
N THR A 125 -0.78 -24.62 -3.51
CA THR A 125 -1.09 -25.90 -4.14
C THR A 125 -0.09 -26.95 -3.64
N TYR A 126 -0.59 -27.86 -2.85
CA TYR A 126 0.19 -28.97 -2.25
C TYR A 126 0.48 -30.10 -3.25
N PRO A 127 1.50 -30.94 -3.00
CA PRO A 127 1.86 -32.07 -3.89
C PRO A 127 0.73 -33.08 -4.11
N ASN A 128 -0.19 -33.22 -3.18
CA ASN A 128 -1.35 -34.10 -3.27
C ASN A 128 -2.51 -33.48 -4.08
N GLY A 129 -2.32 -32.28 -4.66
CA GLY A 129 -3.33 -31.55 -5.42
C GLY A 129 -4.31 -30.73 -4.58
N GLN A 130 -4.22 -30.76 -3.24
CA GLN A 130 -5.03 -29.89 -2.39
C GLN A 130 -4.60 -28.44 -2.56
N ILE A 131 -5.58 -27.53 -2.50
CA ILE A 131 -5.36 -26.09 -2.55
C ILE A 131 -5.81 -25.48 -1.23
N GLU A 132 -4.90 -24.86 -0.52
CA GLU A 132 -5.20 -24.00 0.62
C GLU A 132 -5.29 -22.55 0.15
N THR A 133 -6.29 -21.83 0.64
CA THR A 133 -6.49 -20.42 0.34
C THR A 133 -6.53 -19.62 1.64
N ILE A 134 -5.59 -18.71 1.81
CA ILE A 134 -5.51 -17.78 2.93
C ILE A 134 -5.90 -16.41 2.41
N VAL A 135 -6.91 -15.79 3.01
CA VAL A 135 -7.38 -14.44 2.68
C VAL A 135 -7.04 -13.51 3.82
N GLN A 136 -6.41 -12.39 3.50
CA GLN A 136 -6.11 -11.32 4.43
C GLN A 136 -6.76 -10.04 3.91
N GLU A 137 -7.42 -9.29 4.80
CA GLU A 137 -8.14 -8.08 4.47
C GLU A 137 -7.59 -6.91 5.26
N ALA A 138 -7.47 -5.77 4.60
CA ALA A 138 -7.15 -4.48 5.21
C ALA A 138 -8.30 -3.51 4.96
N VAL A 139 -8.86 -2.95 6.02
CA VAL A 139 -10.05 -2.09 5.97
C VAL A 139 -9.65 -0.63 6.13
N PHE A 140 -10.09 0.19 5.19
CA PHE A 140 -9.89 1.63 5.18
C PHE A 140 -11.23 2.33 5.20
N ASN A 141 -11.34 3.38 6.00
CA ASN A 141 -12.53 4.21 6.11
C ASN A 141 -12.15 5.68 5.92
N ARG A 142 -13.08 6.49 5.42
CA ARG A 142 -12.96 7.94 5.35
C ARG A 142 -14.29 8.59 5.67
N SER A 143 -14.26 9.83 6.15
CA SER A 143 -15.45 10.66 6.32
C SER A 143 -15.95 11.16 4.96
N ALA A 144 -17.25 11.46 4.89
CA ALA A 144 -17.86 12.19 3.80
C ALA A 144 -18.81 13.23 4.37
N THR A 145 -18.80 14.44 3.81
CA THR A 145 -19.67 15.54 4.22
C THR A 145 -20.37 16.08 2.98
N GLU A 146 -21.69 16.17 3.04
CA GLU A 146 -22.54 16.75 1.99
C GLU A 146 -22.85 18.21 2.32
N ASP A 147 -22.67 19.07 1.37
CA ASP A 147 -23.18 20.41 1.38
C ASP A 147 -24.67 20.36 1.00
N GLU A 148 -25.58 20.62 1.96
CA GLU A 148 -27.02 20.45 1.77
C GLU A 148 -27.62 21.42 0.73
N VAL A 149 -26.93 22.54 0.40
CA VAL A 149 -27.37 23.50 -0.60
C VAL A 149 -27.02 23.06 -2.02
N THR A 150 -25.78 22.60 -2.21
CA THR A 150 -25.25 22.26 -3.55
C THR A 150 -25.35 20.77 -3.86
N GLY A 151 -25.54 19.91 -2.87
CA GLY A 151 -25.46 18.46 -2.99
C GLY A 151 -24.04 17.93 -3.22
N ARG A 152 -23.03 18.81 -3.10
CA ARG A 152 -21.63 18.42 -3.31
C ARG A 152 -21.13 17.62 -2.10
N ILE A 153 -20.53 16.44 -2.39
CA ILE A 153 -19.89 15.62 -1.38
C ILE A 153 -18.38 15.89 -1.36
N VAL A 154 -17.84 16.06 -0.17
CA VAL A 154 -16.40 16.20 0.09
C VAL A 154 -15.97 15.02 0.95
N TYR A 155 -14.97 14.30 0.46
CA TYR A 155 -14.40 13.14 1.17
C TYR A 155 -13.17 13.53 1.97
N GLY A 156 -13.08 12.99 3.17
CA GLY A 156 -11.90 13.07 4.02
C GLY A 156 -10.76 12.16 3.53
N LYS A 157 -9.66 12.15 4.27
CA LYS A 157 -8.55 11.24 4.03
C LYS A 157 -8.93 9.81 4.46
N TRP A 158 -8.35 8.82 3.78
CA TRP A 158 -8.46 7.43 4.18
C TRP A 158 -7.68 7.16 5.48
N HIS A 159 -8.29 6.40 6.37
CA HIS A 159 -7.73 5.96 7.64
C HIS A 159 -7.85 4.44 7.73
N GLY A 160 -6.77 3.78 8.11
CA GLY A 160 -6.65 2.34 8.32
C GLY A 160 -5.19 2.03 8.63
N SER A 161 -4.96 1.00 9.44
CA SER A 161 -3.62 0.60 9.89
C SER A 161 -3.41 -0.90 9.79
N ASP A 162 -4.25 -1.61 9.04
CA ASP A 162 -4.13 -3.05 8.89
C ASP A 162 -2.86 -3.44 8.13
N VAL A 163 -2.33 -4.60 8.48
CA VAL A 163 -1.11 -5.16 7.93
C VAL A 163 -1.44 -6.53 7.35
N PHE A 164 -0.92 -6.84 6.18
CA PHE A 164 -0.90 -8.19 5.68
C PHE A 164 0.26 -8.94 6.35
N GLU A 165 -0.06 -9.79 7.32
CA GLU A 165 0.94 -10.55 8.06
C GLU A 165 1.70 -11.52 7.15
N ALA A 166 2.97 -11.76 7.49
CA ALA A 166 3.76 -12.75 6.79
C ALA A 166 3.18 -14.16 6.96
N VAL A 167 3.27 -14.97 5.90
CA VAL A 167 2.82 -16.36 5.91
C VAL A 167 3.98 -17.26 5.55
N ASP A 168 4.42 -18.08 6.51
CA ASP A 168 5.44 -19.10 6.28
C ASP A 168 4.84 -20.28 5.52
N ILE A 169 5.56 -20.77 4.50
CA ILE A 169 5.11 -21.88 3.67
C ILE A 169 5.62 -23.19 4.26
N PRO A 170 4.75 -24.19 4.45
CA PRO A 170 5.14 -25.47 5.03
C PRO A 170 6.25 -26.16 4.23
N LYS A 171 7.26 -26.69 4.95
CA LYS A 171 8.29 -27.54 4.35
C LYS A 171 7.74 -28.96 4.23
N ILE A 172 7.85 -29.54 3.04
CA ILE A 172 7.41 -30.90 2.76
C ILE A 172 8.64 -31.71 2.32
N GLU A 173 8.88 -32.83 2.96
CA GLU A 173 10.02 -33.71 2.63
C GLU A 173 9.93 -34.18 1.19
N GLY A 174 11.03 -34.10 0.46
CA GLY A 174 11.10 -34.43 -0.98
C GLY A 174 10.55 -33.39 -1.93
N TRP A 175 10.07 -32.25 -1.42
CA TRP A 175 9.48 -31.20 -2.24
C TRP A 175 10.10 -29.83 -1.93
N GLN A 176 10.18 -29.00 -2.96
CA GLN A 176 10.63 -27.61 -2.87
C GLN A 176 9.48 -26.69 -3.22
N SER A 177 9.13 -25.80 -2.32
CA SER A 177 8.13 -24.76 -2.58
C SER A 177 8.72 -23.64 -3.45
N SER A 178 7.87 -23.04 -4.30
CA SER A 178 8.26 -21.88 -5.13
C SER A 178 8.59 -20.64 -4.30
N LEU A 179 8.04 -20.52 -3.09
CA LEU A 179 8.35 -19.52 -2.08
C LEU A 179 8.50 -20.20 -0.72
N SER A 180 9.44 -19.78 0.08
CA SER A 180 9.55 -20.23 1.49
C SER A 180 8.64 -19.45 2.43
N LYS A 181 8.24 -18.25 2.02
CA LYS A 181 7.45 -17.30 2.81
C LYS A 181 6.78 -16.29 1.89
N VAL A 182 5.59 -15.85 2.24
CA VAL A 182 4.98 -14.63 1.69
C VAL A 182 5.22 -13.52 2.71
N GLU A 183 5.95 -12.51 2.30
CA GLU A 183 6.41 -11.45 3.21
C GLU A 183 5.25 -10.56 3.70
N GLN A 184 5.44 -9.99 4.88
CA GLN A 184 4.59 -8.96 5.44
C GLN A 184 4.56 -7.73 4.53
N SER A 185 3.39 -7.07 4.41
CA SER A 185 3.27 -5.80 3.71
C SER A 185 2.20 -4.91 4.34
N VAL A 186 2.38 -3.59 4.19
CA VAL A 186 1.45 -2.59 4.70
C VAL A 186 0.70 -1.98 3.52
N PRO A 187 -0.55 -2.37 3.28
CA PRO A 187 -1.36 -1.78 2.22
C PRO A 187 -1.82 -0.36 2.60
N ASN A 188 -2.31 0.36 1.61
CA ASN A 188 -3.06 1.59 1.78
C ASN A 188 -4.36 1.51 0.95
N ALA A 189 -5.25 2.48 1.06
CA ALA A 189 -6.53 2.47 0.36
C ALA A 189 -6.43 2.42 -1.18
N ASN A 190 -5.29 2.75 -1.76
CA ASN A 190 -5.04 2.69 -3.21
C ASN A 190 -4.32 1.41 -3.64
N THR A 191 -3.94 0.55 -2.69
CA THR A 191 -3.31 -0.73 -2.99
C THR A 191 -4.32 -1.62 -3.72
N PRO A 192 -3.98 -2.21 -4.87
CA PRO A 192 -4.86 -3.15 -5.54
C PRO A 192 -4.93 -4.48 -4.78
N ASP A 193 -6.02 -5.20 -4.98
CA ASP A 193 -6.12 -6.59 -4.54
C ASP A 193 -5.03 -7.43 -5.22
N SER A 194 -4.50 -8.42 -4.50
CA SER A 194 -3.38 -9.23 -4.96
C SER A 194 -3.57 -10.71 -4.68
N THR A 195 -2.93 -11.54 -5.49
CA THR A 195 -2.89 -12.99 -5.30
C THR A 195 -1.45 -13.47 -5.38
N ALA A 196 -0.97 -14.14 -4.33
CA ALA A 196 0.27 -14.89 -4.33
C ALA A 196 -0.04 -16.38 -4.54
N THR A 197 0.64 -17.00 -5.51
CA THR A 197 0.49 -18.44 -5.77
C THR A 197 1.77 -19.15 -5.39
N VAL A 198 1.64 -20.20 -4.58
CA VAL A 198 2.72 -21.07 -4.15
C VAL A 198 2.46 -22.48 -4.67
N THR A 199 3.47 -23.05 -5.29
CA THR A 199 3.45 -24.42 -5.82
C THR A 199 4.64 -25.20 -5.29
N TYR A 200 4.57 -26.52 -5.33
CA TYR A 200 5.65 -27.41 -4.96
C TYR A 200 6.14 -28.19 -6.19
N SER A 201 7.44 -28.32 -6.32
CA SER A 201 8.11 -29.22 -7.25
C SER A 201 8.92 -30.25 -6.51
N GLN A 202 9.17 -31.42 -7.09
CA GLN A 202 10.06 -32.42 -6.49
C GLN A 202 11.45 -31.82 -6.27
N ALA A 203 12.02 -32.01 -5.10
CA ALA A 203 13.36 -31.53 -4.77
C ALA A 203 14.42 -32.29 -5.58
N GLN A 204 15.44 -31.57 -6.07
CA GLN A 204 16.63 -32.22 -6.61
C GLN A 204 17.35 -33.01 -5.51
N SER A 205 17.79 -34.21 -5.88
CA SER A 205 18.45 -35.13 -4.98
C SER A 205 19.69 -35.73 -5.66
N VAL A 206 20.66 -36.17 -4.87
CA VAL A 206 21.88 -36.77 -5.37
C VAL A 206 22.28 -37.97 -4.53
N PHE A 207 22.62 -39.07 -5.19
CA PHE A 207 23.32 -40.18 -4.61
C PHE A 207 24.80 -40.10 -5.02
N VAL A 208 25.70 -40.02 -4.03
CA VAL A 208 27.13 -39.85 -4.27
C VAL A 208 27.87 -41.12 -3.81
N ILE A 209 28.61 -41.76 -4.72
CA ILE A 209 29.58 -42.76 -4.39
C ILE A 209 30.93 -42.07 -4.17
N ARG A 210 31.44 -42.13 -2.94
CA ARG A 210 32.76 -41.61 -2.58
C ARG A 210 33.74 -42.79 -2.44
N TYR A 211 34.76 -42.81 -3.29
CA TYR A 211 35.83 -43.78 -3.24
C TYR A 211 36.94 -43.30 -2.30
N VAL A 212 37.35 -44.18 -1.38
CA VAL A 212 38.42 -43.91 -0.41
C VAL A 212 39.43 -45.08 -0.41
N ASP A 213 40.72 -44.80 -0.16
CA ASP A 213 41.74 -45.83 -0.02
C ASP A 213 41.60 -46.65 1.28
N ALA A 214 42.48 -47.60 1.51
CA ALA A 214 42.47 -48.46 2.74
C ALA A 214 42.65 -47.63 4.02
N SER A 215 43.30 -46.46 3.94
CA SER A 215 43.53 -45.50 5.04
C SER A 215 42.39 -44.50 5.21
N GLY A 216 41.41 -44.50 4.31
CA GLY A 216 40.27 -43.57 4.35
C GLY A 216 40.48 -42.26 3.59
N ASN A 217 41.61 -42.13 2.89
CA ASN A 217 41.85 -40.90 2.09
C ASN A 217 40.99 -40.90 0.84
N TYR A 218 40.55 -39.66 0.44
CA TYR A 218 39.73 -39.43 -0.74
C TYR A 218 40.47 -39.83 -2.03
N VAL A 219 39.80 -40.60 -2.87
CA VAL A 219 40.31 -41.00 -4.21
C VAL A 219 39.49 -40.34 -5.31
N ALA A 220 38.16 -40.48 -5.28
CA ALA A 220 37.25 -39.94 -6.25
C ALA A 220 35.82 -39.90 -5.72
N ALA A 221 34.92 -39.17 -6.39
CA ALA A 221 33.50 -39.22 -6.15
C ALA A 221 32.73 -39.23 -7.48
N GLN A 222 31.59 -39.93 -7.46
CA GLN A 222 30.70 -40.04 -8.61
C GLN A 222 29.27 -39.74 -8.18
N PRO A 223 28.69 -38.60 -8.61
CA PRO A 223 27.32 -38.21 -8.32
C PRO A 223 26.34 -38.82 -9.35
N PHE A 224 25.14 -39.21 -8.84
CA PHE A 224 23.99 -39.63 -9.62
C PHE A 224 22.83 -38.74 -9.23
N TRP A 225 22.42 -37.84 -10.12
CA TRP A 225 21.39 -36.83 -9.89
C TRP A 225 20.03 -37.32 -10.34
N GLY A 226 18.98 -36.89 -9.66
CA GLY A 226 17.59 -37.13 -10.01
C GLY A 226 16.65 -36.36 -9.09
N GLN A 227 15.38 -36.69 -9.11
CA GLN A 227 14.38 -36.14 -8.23
C GLN A 227 14.17 -37.06 -7.00
N ALA A 228 13.74 -36.46 -5.89
CA ALA A 228 13.38 -37.27 -4.72
C ALA A 228 12.28 -38.28 -5.07
N GLY A 229 12.48 -39.54 -4.70
CA GLY A 229 11.62 -40.68 -5.07
C GLY A 229 11.94 -41.34 -6.41
N GLU A 230 12.83 -40.76 -7.22
CA GLU A 230 13.30 -41.40 -8.47
C GLU A 230 14.26 -42.54 -8.16
N THR A 231 14.19 -43.61 -8.97
CA THR A 231 15.13 -44.76 -8.87
C THR A 231 16.25 -44.57 -9.87
N VAL A 232 17.48 -44.46 -9.37
CA VAL A 232 18.72 -44.43 -10.18
C VAL A 232 19.43 -45.76 -10.14
N LYS A 233 20.13 -46.12 -11.23
CA LYS A 233 20.97 -47.33 -11.33
C LYS A 233 22.42 -46.88 -11.34
N PRO A 234 23.10 -46.89 -10.20
CA PRO A 234 24.49 -46.47 -10.13
C PRO A 234 25.41 -47.40 -10.94
N THR A 235 26.08 -46.83 -11.94
CA THR A 235 27.12 -47.56 -12.70
C THR A 235 28.47 -47.02 -12.26
N PRO A 236 29.20 -47.80 -11.42
CA PRO A 236 30.46 -47.31 -10.85
C PRO A 236 31.53 -47.18 -11.94
N GLN A 237 32.21 -46.05 -11.96
CA GLN A 237 33.38 -45.79 -12.79
C GLN A 237 34.56 -45.52 -11.86
N LEU A 238 35.41 -46.52 -11.73
CA LEU A 238 36.62 -46.40 -10.91
C LEU A 238 37.71 -45.63 -11.70
N PRO A 239 38.51 -44.83 -11.03
CA PRO A 239 39.71 -44.26 -11.63
C PRO A 239 40.65 -45.37 -12.12
N ALA A 240 41.37 -45.09 -13.21
CA ALA A 240 42.33 -46.06 -13.76
C ALA A 240 43.34 -46.54 -12.71
N GLY A 241 43.58 -47.85 -12.65
CA GLY A 241 44.50 -48.44 -11.70
C GLY A 241 43.91 -48.72 -10.30
N TRP A 242 42.58 -48.51 -10.10
CA TRP A 242 41.92 -48.79 -8.84
C TRP A 242 40.91 -49.95 -8.96
N LYS A 243 40.69 -50.71 -7.89
CA LYS A 243 39.67 -51.76 -7.76
C LYS A 243 38.99 -51.69 -6.39
N ILE A 244 37.73 -52.13 -6.34
CA ILE A 244 36.98 -52.25 -5.07
C ILE A 244 37.61 -53.31 -4.20
N ILE A 245 37.75 -53.03 -2.89
CA ILE A 245 38.22 -53.97 -1.89
C ILE A 245 37.04 -54.79 -1.37
N GLY A 246 37.12 -56.09 -1.44
CA GLY A 246 36.10 -56.99 -0.92
C GLY A 246 34.86 -57.12 -1.78
N VAL A 247 33.69 -57.27 -1.16
CA VAL A 247 32.41 -57.38 -1.84
C VAL A 247 31.97 -55.97 -2.28
N ASN A 248 31.48 -55.83 -3.53
CA ASN A 248 30.96 -54.57 -4.02
C ASN A 248 29.76 -54.11 -3.19
N PRO A 249 29.84 -53.02 -2.43
CA PRO A 249 28.73 -52.50 -1.61
C PRO A 249 27.74 -51.68 -2.39
N ILE A 250 27.96 -51.39 -3.67
CA ILE A 250 27.13 -50.51 -4.49
C ILE A 250 25.86 -51.27 -4.88
N PRO A 251 24.68 -50.77 -4.48
CA PRO A 251 23.41 -51.36 -4.83
C PRO A 251 23.13 -51.22 -6.32
N ALA A 252 22.40 -52.20 -6.88
CA ALA A 252 22.00 -52.17 -8.30
C ALA A 252 21.04 -51.02 -8.59
N GLU A 253 20.21 -50.64 -7.63
CA GLU A 253 19.23 -49.56 -7.71
C GLU A 253 19.21 -48.79 -6.39
N VAL A 254 19.00 -47.46 -6.47
CA VAL A 254 18.87 -46.57 -5.31
C VAL A 254 17.66 -45.69 -5.53
N ILE A 255 16.76 -45.64 -4.56
CA ILE A 255 15.67 -44.62 -4.55
C ILE A 255 16.26 -43.37 -3.93
N LEU A 256 16.26 -42.26 -4.68
CA LEU A 256 16.76 -40.99 -4.21
C LEU A 256 15.87 -40.42 -3.11
N GLN A 257 16.42 -40.12 -1.96
CA GLN A 257 15.78 -39.38 -0.88
C GLN A 257 16.09 -37.89 -1.05
N ALA A 258 15.29 -37.03 -0.42
CA ALA A 258 15.54 -35.59 -0.45
C ALA A 258 16.94 -35.24 0.06
N GLY A 259 17.70 -34.51 -0.75
CA GLY A 259 19.05 -34.10 -0.42
C GLY A 259 20.14 -35.01 -0.92
N GLU A 260 21.27 -35.12 -0.17
CA GLU A 260 22.43 -35.91 -0.53
C GLU A 260 22.45 -37.25 0.25
N GLN A 261 22.58 -38.34 -0.51
CA GLN A 261 22.84 -39.68 0.03
C GLN A 261 24.29 -40.07 -0.29
N LEU A 262 25.08 -40.40 0.69
CA LEU A 262 26.51 -40.74 0.53
C LEU A 262 26.77 -42.20 0.80
N LEU A 263 27.38 -42.91 -0.18
CA LEU A 263 27.93 -44.24 -0.03
C LEU A 263 29.45 -44.17 -0.12
N GLN A 264 30.14 -44.61 0.92
CA GLN A 264 31.59 -44.70 0.93
C GLN A 264 32.03 -46.09 0.50
N VAL A 265 32.90 -46.17 -0.52
CA VAL A 265 33.42 -47.42 -1.09
C VAL A 265 34.94 -47.44 -0.95
N ARG A 266 35.46 -48.53 -0.35
CA ARG A 266 36.91 -48.71 -0.21
C ARG A 266 37.50 -49.29 -1.46
N VAL A 267 38.62 -48.69 -1.93
CA VAL A 267 39.33 -49.06 -3.13
C VAL A 267 40.84 -49.26 -2.85
N ALA A 268 41.50 -50.08 -3.64
CA ALA A 268 42.94 -50.26 -3.61
C ALA A 268 43.53 -50.21 -5.00
N HIS A 269 44.80 -49.94 -5.09
CA HIS A 269 45.53 -50.02 -6.35
C HIS A 269 45.47 -51.45 -6.93
N VAL A 270 45.25 -51.53 -8.24
CA VAL A 270 45.49 -52.77 -9.01
C VAL A 270 46.98 -53.00 -9.04
N LEU A 271 47.47 -54.04 -8.36
CA LEU A 271 48.85 -54.39 -8.44
C LEU A 271 49.08 -55.12 -9.76
N ARG A 272 50.03 -54.63 -10.57
CA ARG A 272 50.53 -55.27 -11.76
C ARG A 272 51.75 -56.14 -11.36
N VAL A 273 51.70 -57.37 -11.69
CA VAL A 273 52.90 -58.25 -11.53
C VAL A 273 53.92 -57.81 -12.60
N ILE A 274 55.10 -57.41 -12.17
CA ILE A 274 56.20 -57.06 -13.04
C ILE A 274 57.07 -58.36 -13.20
N ASP A 275 57.02 -58.95 -14.40
CA ASP A 275 57.84 -60.13 -14.74
C ASP A 275 59.26 -59.71 -15.20
N GLU A 276 60.09 -60.74 -15.55
CA GLU A 276 61.48 -60.46 -15.92
C GLU A 276 61.63 -59.67 -17.21
N ASP A 277 60.65 -59.70 -18.11
CA ASP A 277 60.67 -59.06 -19.39
C ASP A 277 59.99 -57.64 -19.35
N ASP A 278 59.52 -57.19 -18.17
CA ASP A 278 58.85 -55.88 -18.06
C ASP A 278 59.81 -54.76 -18.34
N PRO A 279 59.44 -53.83 -19.29
CA PRO A 279 60.28 -52.70 -19.68
C PRO A 279 60.72 -51.81 -18.51
N ASP A 280 59.89 -51.74 -17.46
CA ASP A 280 60.17 -50.95 -16.27
C ASP A 280 61.26 -51.53 -15.36
N ARG A 281 61.60 -52.83 -15.54
CA ARG A 281 62.72 -53.53 -14.83
C ARG A 281 64.06 -53.44 -15.56
N HIS A 282 64.09 -53.10 -16.83
CA HIS A 282 65.28 -53.14 -17.65
C HIS A 282 65.69 -51.75 -18.11
N THR A 283 66.92 -51.41 -17.88
CA THR A 283 67.56 -50.22 -18.46
C THR A 283 68.62 -50.70 -19.41
N THR A 284 68.44 -50.43 -20.69
CA THR A 284 69.48 -50.72 -21.68
C THR A 284 70.52 -49.61 -21.62
N VAL A 285 71.74 -49.97 -21.27
CA VAL A 285 72.86 -49.07 -21.33
C VAL A 285 73.71 -49.45 -22.56
N THR A 286 73.75 -48.59 -23.55
CA THR A 286 74.50 -48.79 -24.76
C THR A 286 75.86 -48.14 -24.61
N ARG A 287 76.92 -48.91 -24.77
CA ARG A 287 78.31 -48.42 -24.86
C ARG A 287 78.77 -48.47 -26.31
N THR A 288 78.96 -47.33 -26.90
CA THR A 288 79.53 -47.22 -28.26
C THR A 288 81.04 -47.09 -28.18
N ILE A 289 81.77 -47.97 -28.84
CA ILE A 289 83.21 -47.92 -28.88
C ILE A 289 83.57 -47.52 -30.33
N ASN A 290 84.19 -46.35 -30.54
CA ASN A 290 84.73 -45.89 -31.82
C ASN A 290 86.17 -46.29 -31.89
N ILE A 291 86.52 -47.21 -32.79
CA ILE A 291 87.92 -47.62 -33.11
C ILE A 291 88.35 -46.87 -34.36
N LYS A 292 89.35 -45.98 -34.23
CA LYS A 292 89.96 -45.32 -35.36
C LYS A 292 91.08 -46.21 -35.92
N LEU A 293 90.88 -46.69 -37.13
CA LEU A 293 91.88 -47.53 -37.83
C LEU A 293 93.00 -46.71 -38.41
N PRO A 294 94.20 -47.30 -38.77
CA PRO A 294 95.32 -46.62 -39.28
C PRO A 294 95.12 -45.91 -40.66
N ASP A 295 94.09 -46.36 -41.37
CA ASP A 295 93.63 -45.81 -42.64
C ASP A 295 92.69 -44.59 -42.47
N GLY A 296 92.41 -44.19 -41.22
CA GLY A 296 91.53 -43.05 -40.89
C GLY A 296 90.06 -43.40 -40.78
N GLN A 297 89.64 -44.61 -41.08
CA GLN A 297 88.24 -45.07 -40.89
C GLN A 297 87.91 -45.21 -39.42
N ILE A 298 86.64 -44.97 -39.07
CA ILE A 298 86.10 -45.24 -37.71
C ILE A 298 85.16 -46.44 -37.75
N LYS A 299 85.52 -47.48 -37.03
CA LYS A 299 84.67 -48.63 -36.82
C LYS A 299 83.94 -48.48 -35.48
N GLN A 300 82.59 -48.48 -35.52
CA GLN A 300 81.77 -48.41 -34.36
C GLN A 300 81.40 -49.84 -33.90
N ILE A 301 81.51 -50.08 -32.61
CA ILE A 301 81.04 -51.28 -31.99
C ILE A 301 80.11 -50.88 -30.87
N GLN A 302 78.82 -51.37 -30.88
CA GLN A 302 77.81 -51.21 -29.83
C GLN A 302 77.86 -52.44 -28.92
#